data_1ebc6f1f3e5d92e344748ffb2ddcbeb9
#
_entry.id   1ebc6f1f3e5d92e344748ffb2ddcbeb9
#
_cell.length_a   1.000
_cell.length_b   1.000
_cell.length_c   1.000
_cell.angle_alpha   90.00
_cell.angle_beta   90.00
_cell.angle_gamma   90.00
#
_symmetry.space_group_name_H-M   'P 1'
#
loop_
_entity.id
_entity.type
_entity.pdbx_description
1 polymer ?
#
loop_
_entity_poly.entity_id
_entity_poly.type
_entity_poly.pdbx_seq_one_letter_code
_entity_poly.pdbx_strand_id
1 'polypeptide(L)'
;PGIASNRPFTVGPGSYVLDEYDVWNNHGDIVNACRGLGWVDGFQFFSYGTWRDRSYFSTTGQTFFKNKMKINQNSLGGSTVPEPPVLTINPLDEFHNELVVYPLDTEKENWLITYRSPEPSASVETADIIDIQFSSEPVTVIDELSVLDTAIIFLYFATTADRFWTESSPSNLVFSTNDPLPKKVVLFQNYPNPFNGFTTVKFAVSKLQGIKLIIWSVDGKEINTLVNDILFPGDYSTIWYGKNISGKQQASGIYFYSLTSGNKILETRKLLYVK
;
A
#
# COMPACT_ATOMS: atom_id res chain seq x y z
N PRO A 1 -36.97 -1.35 -5.80
CA PRO A 1 -37.11 0.08 -5.64
C PRO A 1 -35.84 0.71 -6.14
N GLY A 2 -35.92 1.46 -7.29
CA GLY A 2 -34.76 1.98 -7.96
C GLY A 2 -34.07 3.07 -7.15
N ILE A 3 -33.01 2.70 -6.46
CA ILE A 3 -32.02 3.65 -5.95
C ILE A 3 -31.25 4.12 -7.19
N ALA A 4 -31.32 5.43 -7.46
CA ALA A 4 -30.57 6.03 -8.55
C ALA A 4 -29.07 5.75 -8.28
N SER A 5 -28.39 5.15 -9.24
CA SER A 5 -27.03 4.59 -9.15
C SER A 5 -25.92 5.59 -8.77
N ASN A 6 -26.22 6.86 -8.51
CA ASN A 6 -25.24 7.94 -8.29
C ASN A 6 -25.48 8.74 -7.00
N ARG A 7 -26.32 8.25 -6.05
CA ARG A 7 -26.52 8.94 -4.77
C ARG A 7 -26.07 8.04 -3.64
N PRO A 8 -25.20 8.51 -2.73
CA PRO A 8 -24.83 7.78 -1.53
C PRO A 8 -26.08 7.40 -0.73
N PHE A 9 -26.17 6.16 -0.28
CA PHE A 9 -27.23 5.68 0.58
C PHE A 9 -26.69 5.47 1.99
N THR A 10 -27.28 6.17 2.97
CA THR A 10 -26.91 6.02 4.37
C THR A 10 -28.03 5.40 5.18
N VAL A 11 -27.67 4.55 6.13
CA VAL A 11 -28.60 3.95 7.09
C VAL A 11 -28.56 4.74 8.40
N GLY A 12 -29.73 5.14 8.91
CA GLY A 12 -29.86 5.98 10.09
C GLY A 12 -30.58 5.28 11.27
N PRO A 13 -29.86 4.49 12.10
CA PRO A 13 -30.47 3.94 13.31
C PRO A 13 -30.80 5.03 14.33
N GLY A 14 -32.02 4.99 14.86
CA GLY A 14 -32.48 5.93 15.88
C GLY A 14 -31.97 5.59 17.28
N SER A 15 -31.18 6.48 17.86
CA SER A 15 -30.52 6.27 19.17
C SER A 15 -31.47 6.59 20.38
N TYR A 16 -32.71 6.95 20.14
CA TYR A 16 -33.67 7.39 21.15
C TYR A 16 -34.87 6.43 21.32
N VAL A 17 -34.87 5.35 20.55
CA VAL A 17 -36.08 4.48 20.43
C VAL A 17 -36.08 3.35 21.45
N LEU A 18 -34.92 2.96 21.97
CA LEU A 18 -34.72 1.82 22.86
C LEU A 18 -34.06 2.24 24.18
N ASP A 19 -34.10 1.37 25.18
CA ASP A 19 -33.37 1.52 26.43
C ASP A 19 -31.83 1.46 26.18
N GLU A 20 -31.05 2.00 27.11
CA GLU A 20 -29.62 2.27 26.92
C GLU A 20 -28.82 1.04 26.47
N TYR A 21 -29.06 -0.11 27.07
CA TYR A 21 -28.34 -1.35 26.72
C TYR A 21 -28.69 -1.84 25.31
N ASP A 22 -29.99 -1.77 24.95
CA ASP A 22 -30.45 -2.27 23.66
C ASP A 22 -30.10 -1.32 22.51
N VAL A 23 -29.98 -0.03 22.77
CA VAL A 23 -29.56 0.95 21.76
C VAL A 23 -28.17 0.65 21.24
N TRP A 24 -27.22 0.37 22.14
CA TRP A 24 -25.84 0.08 21.75
C TRP A 24 -25.75 -1.22 20.92
N ASN A 25 -26.37 -2.29 21.37
CA ASN A 25 -26.39 -3.57 20.65
C ASN A 25 -27.09 -3.43 19.29
N ASN A 26 -28.22 -2.72 19.23
CA ASN A 26 -28.93 -2.47 17.98
C ASN A 26 -28.09 -1.68 16.97
N HIS A 27 -27.29 -0.68 17.42
CA HIS A 27 -26.36 0.01 16.52
C HIS A 27 -25.31 -0.95 15.95
N GLY A 28 -24.74 -1.82 16.77
CA GLY A 28 -23.77 -2.85 16.35
C GLY A 28 -24.37 -3.81 15.34
N ASP A 29 -25.54 -4.32 15.58
CA ASP A 29 -26.25 -5.26 14.71
C ASP A 29 -26.57 -4.63 13.35
N ILE A 30 -27.05 -3.39 13.32
CA ILE A 30 -27.35 -2.66 12.09
C ILE A 30 -26.06 -2.39 11.29
N VAL A 31 -25.01 -1.91 11.94
CA VAL A 31 -23.72 -1.66 11.28
C VAL A 31 -23.15 -2.95 10.69
N ASN A 32 -23.15 -4.05 11.45
CA ASN A 32 -22.64 -5.34 11.01
C ASN A 32 -23.48 -5.94 9.87
N ALA A 33 -24.80 -5.85 9.95
CA ALA A 33 -25.70 -6.33 8.89
C ALA A 33 -25.50 -5.55 7.57
N CYS A 34 -25.21 -4.26 7.67
CA CYS A 34 -25.08 -3.40 6.49
C CYS A 34 -23.69 -3.41 5.86
N ARG A 35 -22.62 -3.78 6.59
CA ARG A 35 -21.23 -3.75 6.07
C ARG A 35 -20.99 -4.67 4.88
N GLY A 36 -21.73 -5.75 4.76
CA GLY A 36 -21.64 -6.67 3.60
C GLY A 36 -22.49 -6.25 2.39
N LEU A 37 -23.22 -5.13 2.48
CA LEU A 37 -24.13 -4.69 1.44
C LEU A 37 -23.44 -3.61 0.58
N GLY A 38 -23.08 -3.95 -0.65
CA GLY A 38 -22.37 -3.05 -1.58
C GLY A 38 -23.14 -1.79 -2.03
N TRP A 39 -24.33 -1.52 -1.45
CA TRP A 39 -25.16 -0.36 -1.72
C TRP A 39 -25.33 0.56 -0.50
N VAL A 40 -24.71 0.23 0.64
CA VAL A 40 -24.70 1.09 1.84
C VAL A 40 -23.40 1.84 1.89
N ASP A 41 -23.45 3.15 1.70
CA ASP A 41 -22.27 4.03 1.63
C ASP A 41 -21.89 4.62 3.00
N GLY A 42 -22.79 4.53 4.01
CA GLY A 42 -22.49 5.07 5.34
C GLY A 42 -23.64 4.99 6.33
N PHE A 43 -23.39 5.58 7.51
CA PHE A 43 -24.33 5.59 8.62
C PHE A 43 -24.56 7.01 9.14
N GLN A 44 -25.81 7.31 9.53
CA GLN A 44 -26.19 8.55 10.20
C GLN A 44 -26.90 8.19 11.51
N PHE A 45 -26.29 8.51 12.64
CA PHE A 45 -26.88 8.20 13.94
C PHE A 45 -27.64 9.41 14.50
N PHE A 46 -28.91 9.20 14.89
CA PHE A 46 -29.74 10.18 15.54
C PHE A 46 -29.88 9.81 17.03
N SER A 47 -29.74 10.73 17.97
CA SER A 47 -29.39 12.13 17.86
C SER A 47 -28.00 12.39 18.44
N TYR A 48 -27.38 13.53 18.04
CA TYR A 48 -26.09 13.97 18.59
C TYR A 48 -26.11 14.09 20.12
N GLY A 49 -27.20 14.61 20.71
CA GLY A 49 -27.34 14.73 22.16
C GLY A 49 -27.26 13.40 22.88
N THR A 50 -27.94 12.37 22.41
CA THR A 50 -27.89 11.02 23.00
C THR A 50 -26.47 10.42 22.90
N TRP A 51 -25.79 10.61 21.79
CA TRP A 51 -24.44 10.12 21.59
C TRP A 51 -23.43 10.81 22.51
N ARG A 52 -23.53 12.14 22.67
CA ARG A 52 -22.70 12.91 23.59
C ARG A 52 -22.93 12.49 25.05
N ASP A 53 -24.18 12.46 25.47
CA ASP A 53 -24.56 12.21 26.85
C ASP A 53 -24.23 10.78 27.31
N ARG A 54 -24.18 9.82 26.39
CA ARG A 54 -23.82 8.42 26.61
C ARG A 54 -22.37 8.09 26.24
N SER A 55 -21.55 9.07 25.85
CA SER A 55 -20.14 8.90 25.47
C SER A 55 -19.91 7.89 24.32
N TYR A 56 -20.87 7.72 23.43
CA TYR A 56 -20.79 6.73 22.34
C TYR A 56 -19.72 7.07 21.31
N PHE A 57 -19.29 8.33 21.16
CA PHE A 57 -18.30 8.72 20.17
C PHE A 57 -16.96 7.97 20.35
N SER A 58 -16.43 7.93 21.57
CA SER A 58 -15.16 7.25 21.85
C SER A 58 -15.26 5.74 21.66
N THR A 59 -16.32 5.13 22.19
CA THR A 59 -16.55 3.67 22.08
C THR A 59 -16.79 3.26 20.63
N THR A 60 -17.51 4.08 19.85
CA THR A 60 -17.77 3.81 18.43
C THR A 60 -16.51 3.87 17.59
N GLY A 61 -15.62 4.85 17.85
CA GLY A 61 -14.32 4.93 17.20
C GLY A 61 -13.42 3.75 17.49
N GLN A 62 -13.56 3.14 18.69
CA GLN A 62 -12.79 1.95 19.07
C GLN A 62 -13.39 0.62 18.56
N THR A 63 -14.67 0.60 18.21
CA THR A 63 -15.40 -0.62 17.85
C THR A 63 -15.88 -0.67 16.41
N PHE A 64 -16.86 0.17 16.07
CA PHE A 64 -17.52 0.11 14.76
C PHE A 64 -16.73 0.83 13.65
N PHE A 65 -16.08 1.95 13.99
CA PHE A 65 -15.41 2.85 13.05
C PHE A 65 -13.92 3.06 13.44
N LYS A 66 -13.28 2.00 13.89
CA LYS A 66 -11.84 2.05 14.25
C LYS A 66 -10.92 2.34 13.06
N ASN A 67 -11.34 1.99 11.85
CA ASN A 67 -10.60 2.31 10.64
C ASN A 67 -11.08 3.65 10.11
N LYS A 68 -10.15 4.55 9.82
CA LYS A 68 -10.45 5.82 9.16
C LYS A 68 -10.89 5.54 7.72
N MET A 69 -11.88 6.27 7.24
CA MET A 69 -12.40 6.14 5.88
C MET A 69 -12.62 7.52 5.29
N LYS A 70 -12.32 7.66 4.00
CA LYS A 70 -12.67 8.84 3.23
C LYS A 70 -14.10 8.73 2.71
N ILE A 71 -14.74 9.88 2.50
CA ILE A 71 -16.03 9.96 1.81
C ILE A 71 -15.78 9.80 0.31
N ASN A 72 -16.60 9.02 -0.38
CA ASN A 72 -16.51 8.92 -1.83
C ASN A 72 -16.68 10.31 -2.47
N GLN A 73 -15.85 10.59 -3.49
CA GLN A 73 -15.87 11.84 -4.21
C GLN A 73 -17.32 12.20 -4.63
N ASN A 74 -17.76 13.37 -4.23
CA ASN A 74 -19.07 13.84 -4.62
C ASN A 74 -19.04 14.36 -6.05
N SER A 75 -20.01 13.97 -6.89
CA SER A 75 -20.18 14.46 -8.27
C SER A 75 -20.42 15.97 -8.40
N LEU A 76 -20.59 16.66 -7.26
CA LEU A 76 -20.67 18.11 -7.14
C LEU A 76 -19.30 18.77 -6.91
N GLY A 77 -18.21 18.00 -7.02
CA GLY A 77 -16.86 18.40 -6.67
C GLY A 77 -16.34 19.64 -7.41
N GLY A 78 -15.35 20.25 -6.82
CA GLY A 78 -14.63 21.40 -7.34
C GLY A 78 -13.96 21.10 -8.67
N SER A 79 -13.68 22.13 -9.43
CA SER A 79 -13.12 22.03 -10.78
C SER A 79 -11.61 21.82 -10.80
N THR A 80 -10.92 21.95 -9.67
CA THR A 80 -9.45 21.86 -9.58
C THR A 80 -9.06 20.75 -8.60
N VAL A 81 -8.26 19.80 -9.11
CA VAL A 81 -7.64 18.77 -8.27
C VAL A 81 -6.56 19.45 -7.40
N PRO A 82 -6.53 19.20 -6.07
CA PRO A 82 -5.47 19.76 -5.21
C PRO A 82 -4.07 19.26 -5.62
N GLU A 83 -3.05 20.01 -5.24
CA GLU A 83 -1.66 19.56 -5.35
C GLU A 83 -1.36 18.45 -4.34
N PRO A 84 -0.58 17.42 -4.73
CA PRO A 84 -0.19 16.35 -3.82
C PRO A 84 0.74 16.90 -2.73
N PRO A 85 0.64 16.39 -1.49
CA PRO A 85 1.53 16.81 -0.41
C PRO A 85 2.92 16.18 -0.57
N VAL A 86 3.87 16.57 0.29
CA VAL A 86 5.16 15.90 0.45
C VAL A 86 5.13 15.08 1.73
N LEU A 87 5.57 13.82 1.69
CA LEU A 87 5.64 12.92 2.82
C LEU A 87 7.08 12.62 3.20
N THR A 88 7.38 12.67 4.51
CA THR A 88 8.64 12.18 5.06
C THR A 88 8.37 11.10 6.12
N ILE A 89 9.36 10.25 6.35
CA ILE A 89 9.31 9.21 7.39
C ILE A 89 10.57 9.28 8.25
N ASN A 90 10.38 9.10 9.54
CA ASN A 90 11.42 9.00 10.55
C ASN A 90 11.09 7.82 11.47
N PRO A 91 11.79 6.67 11.35
CA PRO A 91 11.61 5.56 12.28
C PRO A 91 12.02 6.00 13.69
N LEU A 92 11.12 5.91 14.66
CA LEU A 92 11.37 6.23 16.06
C LEU A 92 11.98 5.04 16.81
N ASP A 93 11.43 3.86 16.55
CA ASP A 93 11.89 2.56 17.05
C ASP A 93 11.37 1.44 16.14
N GLU A 94 11.50 0.17 16.56
CA GLU A 94 11.06 -1.00 15.77
C GLU A 94 9.54 -1.11 15.58
N PHE A 95 8.75 -0.39 16.40
CA PHE A 95 7.29 -0.44 16.38
C PHE A 95 6.63 0.87 15.96
N HIS A 96 7.39 1.97 15.84
CA HIS A 96 6.82 3.28 15.58
C HIS A 96 7.52 4.00 14.45
N ASN A 97 6.75 4.40 13.45
CA ASN A 97 7.18 5.31 12.40
C ASN A 97 6.49 6.67 12.56
N GLU A 98 7.28 7.74 12.61
CA GLU A 98 6.79 9.09 12.51
C GLU A 98 6.73 9.51 11.04
N LEU A 99 5.54 9.86 10.59
CA LEU A 99 5.27 10.36 9.26
C LEU A 99 4.92 11.84 9.36
N VAL A 100 5.54 12.68 8.54
CA VAL A 100 5.18 14.10 8.48
C VAL A 100 4.69 14.42 7.07
N VAL A 101 3.45 14.88 6.99
CA VAL A 101 2.79 15.28 5.74
C VAL A 101 2.83 16.79 5.63
N TYR A 102 3.49 17.30 4.59
CA TYR A 102 3.63 18.72 4.30
C TYR A 102 2.66 19.11 3.18
N PRO A 103 1.58 19.88 3.45
CA PRO A 103 0.74 20.39 2.39
C PRO A 103 1.51 21.39 1.51
N LEU A 104 1.27 21.40 0.20
CA LEU A 104 1.86 22.39 -0.71
C LEU A 104 1.07 23.70 -0.75
N ASP A 105 -0.25 23.63 -0.59
CA ASP A 105 -1.10 24.81 -0.42
C ASP A 105 -1.26 25.11 1.09
N THR A 106 -0.56 26.11 1.60
CA THR A 106 -0.60 26.54 3.00
C THR A 106 -1.59 27.68 3.23
N GLU A 107 -2.24 28.19 2.19
CA GLU A 107 -3.24 29.26 2.31
C GLU A 107 -4.63 28.74 2.63
N LYS A 108 -4.87 27.42 2.36
CA LYS A 108 -6.15 26.77 2.56
C LYS A 108 -6.00 25.49 3.34
N GLU A 109 -6.89 25.30 4.30
CA GLU A 109 -7.03 24.01 4.96
C GLU A 109 -7.64 22.98 3.98
N ASN A 110 -7.01 21.84 3.91
CA ASN A 110 -7.41 20.68 3.11
C ASN A 110 -7.36 19.41 3.98
N TRP A 111 -8.01 18.36 3.52
CA TRP A 111 -7.87 17.05 4.12
C TRP A 111 -6.54 16.43 3.69
N LEU A 112 -5.68 16.11 4.63
CA LEU A 112 -4.44 15.34 4.43
C LEU A 112 -4.72 13.91 4.82
N ILE A 113 -4.60 12.99 3.85
CA ILE A 113 -4.95 11.58 4.02
C ILE A 113 -3.66 10.78 3.89
N THR A 114 -3.32 10.01 4.93
CA THR A 114 -2.11 9.18 4.97
C THR A 114 -2.47 7.72 4.80
N TYR A 115 -1.77 7.05 3.92
CA TYR A 115 -1.98 5.66 3.52
C TYR A 115 -0.80 4.78 3.87
N ARG A 116 -1.08 3.51 4.15
CA ARG A 116 -0.12 2.43 4.36
C ARG A 116 -0.50 1.19 3.56
N SER A 117 0.49 0.49 2.99
CA SER A 117 0.28 -0.81 2.36
C SER A 117 1.52 -1.70 2.43
N PRO A 118 1.37 -3.02 2.63
CA PRO A 118 2.44 -3.98 2.44
C PRO A 118 2.70 -4.29 0.95
N GLU A 119 1.82 -3.83 0.04
CA GLU A 119 1.89 -4.12 -1.38
C GLU A 119 2.56 -2.99 -2.17
N PRO A 120 3.61 -3.28 -2.96
CA PRO A 120 4.35 -2.25 -3.70
C PRO A 120 3.56 -1.60 -4.83
N SER A 121 2.46 -2.21 -5.27
CA SER A 121 1.56 -1.71 -6.32
C SER A 121 0.29 -1.06 -5.78
N ALA A 122 0.24 -0.79 -4.46
CA ALA A 122 -0.94 -0.21 -3.84
C ALA A 122 -1.28 1.18 -4.39
N SER A 123 -2.57 1.46 -4.44
CA SER A 123 -3.18 2.73 -4.84
C SER A 123 -4.06 3.28 -3.70
N VAL A 124 -4.62 4.45 -3.90
CA VAL A 124 -5.58 5.06 -2.96
C VAL A 124 -6.84 4.22 -2.72
N GLU A 125 -7.14 3.27 -3.60
CA GLU A 125 -8.28 2.35 -3.47
C GLU A 125 -7.95 1.08 -2.70
N THR A 126 -6.66 0.68 -2.66
CA THR A 126 -6.22 -0.60 -2.12
C THR A 126 -5.39 -0.49 -0.84
N ALA A 127 -4.81 0.69 -0.57
CA ALA A 127 -4.04 0.94 0.64
C ALA A 127 -4.95 1.26 1.83
N ASP A 128 -4.48 0.91 3.02
CA ASP A 128 -5.16 1.25 4.28
C ASP A 128 -4.96 2.73 4.60
N ILE A 129 -6.04 3.41 4.97
CA ILE A 129 -5.97 4.77 5.50
C ILE A 129 -5.58 4.69 6.98
N ILE A 130 -4.42 5.23 7.34
CA ILE A 130 -3.95 5.26 8.73
C ILE A 130 -4.25 6.58 9.42
N ASP A 131 -4.36 7.70 8.66
CA ASP A 131 -4.72 8.98 9.23
C ASP A 131 -5.44 9.90 8.23
N ILE A 132 -6.30 10.78 8.77
CA ILE A 132 -6.97 11.87 8.05
C ILE A 132 -6.99 13.09 8.98
N GLN A 133 -6.39 14.20 8.54
CA GLN A 133 -6.40 15.48 9.26
C GLN A 133 -6.79 16.63 8.34
N PHE A 134 -7.48 17.64 8.88
CA PHE A 134 -7.83 18.85 8.15
C PHE A 134 -6.88 19.97 8.59
N SER A 135 -5.99 20.39 7.70
CA SER A 135 -4.92 21.34 8.03
C SER A 135 -4.38 22.05 6.80
N SER A 136 -3.83 23.24 7.01
CA SER A 136 -2.95 23.97 6.10
C SER A 136 -1.47 23.92 6.55
N GLU A 137 -1.23 23.35 7.73
CA GLU A 137 0.10 23.21 8.32
C GLU A 137 0.57 21.75 8.23
N PRO A 138 1.88 21.47 8.34
CA PRO A 138 2.37 20.10 8.41
C PRO A 138 1.74 19.31 9.55
N VAL A 139 1.34 18.08 9.27
CA VAL A 139 0.73 17.16 10.25
C VAL A 139 1.66 15.98 10.52
N THR A 140 1.72 15.57 11.78
CA THR A 140 2.49 14.41 12.21
C THR A 140 1.54 13.25 12.49
N VAL A 141 1.87 12.09 11.94
CA VAL A 141 1.15 10.82 12.11
C VAL A 141 2.11 9.80 12.69
N ILE A 142 1.74 9.17 13.79
CA ILE A 142 2.49 8.03 14.35
C ILE A 142 1.81 6.76 13.90
N ASP A 143 2.51 5.95 13.13
CA ASP A 143 2.06 4.61 12.76
C ASP A 143 2.64 3.59 13.74
N GLU A 144 1.76 2.90 14.47
CA GLU A 144 2.11 1.85 15.41
C GLU A 144 2.07 0.50 14.71
N LEU A 145 3.22 -0.17 14.68
CA LEU A 145 3.39 -1.50 14.07
C LEU A 145 3.21 -2.59 15.13
N SER A 146 2.50 -3.66 14.77
CA SER A 146 2.48 -4.86 15.60
C SER A 146 3.79 -5.65 15.47
N VAL A 147 4.05 -6.59 16.37
CA VAL A 147 5.22 -7.49 16.29
C VAL A 147 5.29 -8.24 14.94
N LEU A 148 4.14 -8.58 14.35
CA LEU A 148 4.09 -9.24 13.05
C LEU A 148 4.44 -8.29 11.91
N ASP A 149 4.15 -6.99 12.06
CA ASP A 149 4.40 -5.97 11.05
C ASP A 149 5.88 -5.58 10.96
N THR A 150 6.68 -5.77 12.01
CA THR A 150 8.10 -5.40 12.02
C THR A 150 8.95 -6.15 10.98
N ALA A 151 8.48 -7.30 10.50
CA ALA A 151 9.12 -8.07 9.42
C ALA A 151 8.66 -7.65 8.01
N ILE A 152 7.72 -6.70 7.90
CA ILE A 152 7.11 -6.26 6.64
C ILE A 152 7.62 -4.87 6.29
N ILE A 153 8.03 -4.67 5.03
CA ILE A 153 8.27 -3.32 4.51
C ILE A 153 6.94 -2.74 4.08
N PHE A 154 6.52 -1.67 4.76
CA PHE A 154 5.35 -0.91 4.36
C PHE A 154 5.71 0.23 3.42
N LEU A 155 4.87 0.42 2.42
CA LEU A 155 4.79 1.61 1.59
C LEU A 155 3.86 2.61 2.27
N TYR A 156 4.29 3.88 2.34
CA TYR A 156 3.45 5.00 2.74
C TYR A 156 3.41 6.05 1.66
N PHE A 157 2.26 6.65 1.52
CA PHE A 157 2.03 7.85 0.71
C PHE A 157 0.90 8.67 1.31
N ALA A 158 0.78 9.92 0.90
CA ALA A 158 -0.30 10.79 1.34
C ALA A 158 -0.96 11.47 0.13
N THR A 159 -2.18 11.93 0.31
CA THR A 159 -2.90 12.75 -0.66
C THR A 159 -3.48 13.98 0.03
N THR A 160 -3.81 14.98 -0.76
CA THR A 160 -4.60 16.15 -0.34
C THR A 160 -6.00 16.02 -0.94
N ALA A 161 -7.04 16.24 -0.16
CA ALA A 161 -8.40 16.33 -0.68
C ALA A 161 -9.05 17.65 -0.29
N ASP A 162 -9.82 18.23 -1.21
CA ASP A 162 -10.57 19.45 -0.99
C ASP A 162 -11.84 19.19 -0.14
N ARG A 163 -12.61 20.25 0.14
CA ARG A 163 -13.89 20.15 0.87
C ARG A 163 -14.96 19.29 0.18
N PHE A 164 -14.77 18.96 -1.10
CA PHE A 164 -15.65 18.09 -1.86
C PHE A 164 -15.10 16.66 -2.02
N TRP A 165 -13.98 16.37 -1.36
CA TRP A 165 -13.26 15.10 -1.45
C TRP A 165 -12.69 14.81 -2.84
N THR A 166 -12.42 15.89 -3.63
CA THR A 166 -11.61 15.76 -4.82
C THR A 166 -10.18 15.54 -4.38
N GLU A 167 -9.64 14.36 -4.66
CA GLU A 167 -8.36 13.90 -4.14
C GLU A 167 -7.24 14.10 -5.15
N SER A 168 -6.07 14.52 -4.70
CA SER A 168 -4.86 14.68 -5.50
C SER A 168 -4.29 13.33 -5.95
N SER A 169 -3.32 13.36 -6.83
CA SER A 169 -2.38 12.23 -7.00
C SER A 169 -1.62 11.99 -5.69
N PRO A 170 -1.09 10.76 -5.49
CA PRO A 170 -0.25 10.47 -4.34
C PRO A 170 1.02 11.34 -4.27
N SER A 171 1.48 11.60 -3.05
CA SER A 171 2.78 12.18 -2.74
C SER A 171 3.94 11.33 -3.27
N ASN A 172 5.18 11.74 -2.96
CA ASN A 172 6.31 10.83 -3.00
C ASN A 172 6.07 9.62 -2.09
N LEU A 173 6.67 8.48 -2.46
CA LEU A 173 6.58 7.22 -1.71
C LEU A 173 7.71 7.15 -0.68
N VAL A 174 7.41 6.71 0.55
CA VAL A 174 8.38 6.41 1.59
C VAL A 174 8.16 5.01 2.14
N PHE A 175 9.17 4.43 2.81
CA PHE A 175 9.15 3.02 3.22
C PHE A 175 9.57 2.84 4.67
N SER A 176 8.90 1.91 5.39
CA SER A 176 9.25 1.51 6.75
C SER A 176 10.47 0.58 6.72
N THR A 177 11.67 1.12 6.65
CA THR A 177 12.88 0.32 6.76
C THR A 177 13.95 1.06 7.54
N ASN A 178 14.58 0.36 8.48
CA ASN A 178 15.72 0.85 9.26
C ASN A 178 17.06 0.51 8.59
N ASP A 179 17.04 -0.40 7.59
CA ASP A 179 18.24 -0.77 6.85
C ASP A 179 18.59 0.28 5.78
N PRO A 180 19.87 0.57 5.57
CA PRO A 180 20.28 1.46 4.51
C PRO A 180 19.90 0.88 3.15
N LEU A 181 18.97 1.53 2.46
CA LEU A 181 18.52 1.11 1.15
C LEU A 181 19.67 1.09 0.14
N PRO A 182 19.72 0.11 -0.78
CA PRO A 182 20.71 0.07 -1.84
C PRO A 182 20.70 1.37 -2.66
N LYS A 183 21.87 2.03 -2.79
CA LYS A 183 21.99 3.29 -3.54
C LYS A 183 21.85 3.14 -5.04
N LYS A 184 22.01 1.93 -5.56
CA LYS A 184 21.89 1.60 -6.99
C LYS A 184 21.40 0.18 -7.17
N VAL A 185 20.84 -0.10 -8.34
CA VAL A 185 20.54 -1.48 -8.75
C VAL A 185 21.84 -2.21 -9.00
N VAL A 186 21.97 -3.41 -8.43
CA VAL A 186 23.15 -4.28 -8.58
C VAL A 186 22.69 -5.69 -8.85
N LEU A 187 23.29 -6.35 -9.83
CA LEU A 187 23.14 -7.78 -10.07
C LEU A 187 24.43 -8.47 -9.62
N PHE A 188 24.36 -9.37 -8.65
CA PHE A 188 25.53 -10.07 -8.15
C PHE A 188 25.85 -11.32 -9.00
N GLN A 189 27.11 -11.78 -8.93
CA GLN A 189 27.49 -13.05 -9.53
C GLN A 189 26.71 -14.18 -8.85
N ASN A 190 26.14 -15.08 -9.65
CA ASN A 190 25.45 -16.28 -9.12
C ASN A 190 26.45 -17.18 -8.37
N TYR A 191 25.94 -17.83 -7.31
CA TYR A 191 26.73 -18.78 -6.54
C TYR A 191 25.92 -20.05 -6.22
N PRO A 192 26.52 -21.23 -6.43
CA PRO A 192 27.82 -21.50 -7.04
C PRO A 192 27.89 -21.17 -8.55
N ASN A 193 29.09 -20.92 -9.10
CA ASN A 193 29.36 -20.78 -10.54
C ASN A 193 30.79 -21.26 -10.85
N PRO A 194 31.02 -22.35 -11.57
CA PRO A 194 30.01 -23.24 -12.19
C PRO A 194 29.07 -23.89 -11.16
N PHE A 195 27.90 -24.33 -11.61
CA PHE A 195 26.94 -25.01 -10.75
C PHE A 195 26.43 -26.32 -11.37
N ASN A 196 26.06 -27.25 -10.47
CA ASN A 196 25.37 -28.49 -10.79
C ASN A 196 24.10 -28.56 -9.90
N GLY A 197 22.94 -28.76 -10.51
CA GLY A 197 21.65 -28.81 -9.83
C GLY A 197 21.00 -27.45 -9.69
N PHE A 198 21.55 -26.52 -8.90
CA PHE A 198 20.99 -25.20 -8.72
C PHE A 198 22.06 -24.13 -8.46
N THR A 199 21.68 -22.88 -8.67
CA THR A 199 22.47 -21.70 -8.32
C THR A 199 21.58 -20.59 -7.80
N THR A 200 22.09 -19.80 -6.87
CA THR A 200 21.41 -18.61 -6.33
C THR A 200 21.88 -17.37 -7.05
N VAL A 201 20.95 -16.56 -7.50
CA VAL A 201 21.18 -15.22 -8.05
C VAL A 201 20.71 -14.19 -7.03
N LYS A 202 21.61 -13.28 -6.62
CA LYS A 202 21.29 -12.15 -5.74
C LYS A 202 21.28 -10.85 -6.53
N PHE A 203 20.43 -9.93 -6.15
CA PHE A 203 20.38 -8.58 -6.73
C PHE A 203 19.83 -7.58 -5.74
N ALA A 204 20.17 -6.30 -5.94
CA ALA A 204 19.69 -5.19 -5.12
C ALA A 204 18.86 -4.23 -5.96
N VAL A 205 17.79 -3.68 -5.38
CA VAL A 205 16.88 -2.71 -6.00
C VAL A 205 16.96 -1.41 -5.19
N SER A 206 17.20 -0.27 -5.85
CA SER A 206 17.40 1.02 -5.17
C SER A 206 16.16 1.88 -5.03
N LYS A 207 15.08 1.56 -5.73
CA LYS A 207 13.79 2.27 -5.69
C LYS A 207 12.67 1.33 -6.11
N LEU A 208 11.43 1.67 -5.75
CA LEU A 208 10.24 0.95 -6.21
C LEU A 208 10.20 0.93 -7.74
N GLN A 209 10.27 -0.24 -8.34
CA GLN A 209 10.23 -0.41 -9.80
C GLN A 209 9.91 -1.85 -10.21
N GLY A 210 9.34 -1.99 -11.40
CA GLY A 210 9.14 -3.30 -12.02
C GLY A 210 10.49 -3.92 -12.40
N ILE A 211 10.74 -5.13 -11.92
CA ILE A 211 11.98 -5.89 -12.15
C ILE A 211 11.65 -7.20 -12.83
N LYS A 212 12.41 -7.52 -13.89
CA LYS A 212 12.48 -8.88 -14.44
C LYS A 212 13.90 -9.41 -14.35
N LEU A 213 14.06 -10.64 -13.90
CA LEU A 213 15.29 -11.40 -13.94
C LEU A 213 15.12 -12.57 -14.89
N ILE A 214 15.83 -12.53 -16.02
CA ILE A 214 15.62 -13.45 -17.14
C ILE A 214 16.90 -14.22 -17.40
N ILE A 215 16.78 -15.54 -17.62
CA ILE A 215 17.85 -16.42 -18.07
C ILE A 215 17.80 -16.54 -19.60
N TRP A 216 18.96 -16.38 -20.24
CA TRP A 216 19.14 -16.44 -21.69
C TRP A 216 20.13 -17.53 -22.09
N SER A 217 19.90 -18.17 -23.22
CA SER A 217 20.93 -18.96 -23.90
C SER A 217 21.94 -18.09 -24.65
N VAL A 218 23.01 -18.67 -25.12
CA VAL A 218 24.08 -17.97 -25.88
C VAL A 218 23.59 -17.36 -27.20
N ASP A 219 22.57 -17.91 -27.78
CA ASP A 219 21.91 -17.42 -29.00
C ASP A 219 20.80 -16.38 -28.74
N GLY A 220 20.68 -15.91 -27.49
CA GLY A 220 19.76 -14.84 -27.10
C GLY A 220 18.32 -15.29 -26.93
N LYS A 221 18.05 -16.60 -26.84
CA LYS A 221 16.71 -17.11 -26.55
C LYS A 221 16.44 -17.06 -25.05
N GLU A 222 15.26 -16.57 -24.66
CA GLU A 222 14.78 -16.64 -23.29
C GLU A 222 14.56 -18.10 -22.87
N ILE A 223 15.19 -18.48 -21.77
CA ILE A 223 15.09 -19.82 -21.19
C ILE A 223 14.10 -19.84 -20.04
N ASN A 224 14.20 -18.85 -19.12
CA ASN A 224 13.32 -18.76 -17.98
C ASN A 224 13.26 -17.32 -17.47
N THR A 225 12.13 -16.94 -16.92
CA THR A 225 11.97 -15.70 -16.13
C THR A 225 11.87 -16.09 -14.67
N LEU A 226 12.88 -15.72 -13.86
CA LEU A 226 12.95 -16.08 -12.45
C LEU A 226 12.21 -15.10 -11.55
N VAL A 227 12.13 -13.82 -11.96
CA VAL A 227 11.42 -12.75 -11.28
C VAL A 227 10.72 -11.89 -12.33
N ASN A 228 9.49 -11.51 -12.07
CA ASN A 228 8.73 -10.54 -12.88
C ASN A 228 7.71 -9.87 -11.96
N ASP A 229 8.16 -8.86 -11.21
CA ASP A 229 7.36 -8.22 -10.18
C ASP A 229 7.74 -6.75 -9.97
N ILE A 230 6.87 -5.98 -9.28
CA ILE A 230 7.19 -4.66 -8.75
C ILE A 230 7.80 -4.85 -7.37
N LEU A 231 9.06 -4.43 -7.21
CA LEU A 231 9.80 -4.66 -5.98
C LEU A 231 10.11 -3.35 -5.25
N PHE A 232 10.02 -3.40 -3.92
CA PHE A 232 10.53 -2.36 -3.03
C PHE A 232 12.06 -2.19 -3.15
N PRO A 233 12.62 -1.05 -2.70
CA PRO A 233 14.07 -0.99 -2.46
C PRO A 233 14.50 -2.06 -1.46
N GLY A 234 15.58 -2.78 -1.76
CA GLY A 234 16.06 -3.87 -0.89
C GLY A 234 16.93 -4.89 -1.62
N ASP A 235 17.38 -5.90 -0.88
CA ASP A 235 18.16 -7.03 -1.36
C ASP A 235 17.29 -8.25 -1.59
N TYR A 236 17.49 -8.90 -2.74
CA TYR A 236 16.68 -10.04 -3.19
C TYR A 236 17.55 -11.21 -3.59
N SER A 237 16.96 -12.40 -3.49
CA SER A 237 17.60 -13.62 -3.99
C SER A 237 16.58 -14.58 -4.60
N THR A 238 16.99 -15.29 -5.64
CA THR A 238 16.18 -16.34 -6.28
C THR A 238 17.07 -17.50 -6.72
N ILE A 239 16.46 -18.64 -6.99
CA ILE A 239 17.19 -19.87 -7.32
C ILE A 239 16.83 -20.30 -8.75
N TRP A 240 17.84 -20.64 -9.55
CA TRP A 240 17.67 -21.32 -10.82
C TRP A 240 18.15 -22.76 -10.75
N TYR A 241 17.29 -23.69 -11.15
CA TYR A 241 17.54 -25.15 -11.15
C TYR A 241 18.00 -25.69 -12.50
N GLY A 242 18.52 -24.84 -13.40
CA GLY A 242 18.93 -25.26 -14.73
C GLY A 242 17.77 -25.69 -15.63
N LYS A 243 16.54 -25.20 -15.38
CA LYS A 243 15.31 -25.57 -16.12
C LYS A 243 14.77 -24.37 -16.88
N ASN A 244 14.11 -24.67 -18.01
CA ASN A 244 13.33 -23.66 -18.73
C ASN A 244 11.96 -23.43 -18.08
N ILE A 245 11.17 -22.50 -18.63
CA ILE A 245 9.82 -22.16 -18.17
C ILE A 245 8.85 -23.35 -18.16
N SER A 246 9.05 -24.36 -19.04
CA SER A 246 8.25 -25.60 -19.06
C SER A 246 8.79 -26.69 -18.11
N GLY A 247 9.78 -26.38 -17.27
CA GLY A 247 10.37 -27.32 -16.31
C GLY A 247 11.38 -28.29 -16.90
N LYS A 248 11.68 -28.23 -18.23
CA LYS A 248 12.66 -29.09 -18.90
C LYS A 248 14.08 -28.69 -18.57
N GLN A 249 14.88 -29.68 -18.17
CA GLN A 249 16.32 -29.50 -17.86
C GLN A 249 17.08 -29.04 -19.09
N GLN A 250 17.91 -28.03 -18.91
CA GLN A 250 18.76 -27.48 -19.97
C GLN A 250 20.06 -28.27 -20.13
N ALA A 251 20.75 -28.06 -21.24
CA ALA A 251 22.07 -28.66 -21.50
C ALA A 251 23.15 -27.99 -20.67
N SER A 252 24.24 -28.71 -20.38
CA SER A 252 25.48 -28.08 -19.85
C SER A 252 25.99 -27.03 -20.83
N GLY A 253 26.41 -25.88 -20.30
CA GLY A 253 26.87 -24.80 -21.15
C GLY A 253 26.85 -23.44 -20.48
N ILE A 254 27.18 -22.42 -21.25
CA ILE A 254 27.13 -21.02 -20.84
C ILE A 254 25.72 -20.50 -21.04
N TYR A 255 25.24 -19.76 -20.04
CA TYR A 255 24.00 -18.99 -20.05
C TYR A 255 24.29 -17.57 -19.58
N PHE A 256 23.38 -16.66 -19.87
CA PHE A 256 23.40 -15.30 -19.36
C PHE A 256 22.14 -15.08 -18.51
N TYR A 257 22.25 -14.18 -17.56
CA TYR A 257 21.08 -13.68 -16.84
C TYR A 257 21.13 -12.16 -16.81
N SER A 258 19.99 -11.54 -17.04
CA SER A 258 19.86 -10.09 -17.07
C SER A 258 18.77 -9.60 -16.14
N LEU A 259 19.09 -8.51 -15.45
CA LEU A 259 18.13 -7.74 -14.68
C LEU A 259 17.62 -6.61 -15.55
N THR A 260 16.29 -6.48 -15.69
CA THR A 260 15.66 -5.46 -16.53
C THR A 260 14.60 -4.70 -15.74
N SER A 261 14.34 -3.44 -16.13
CA SER A 261 13.22 -2.65 -15.67
C SER A 261 12.50 -2.02 -16.89
N GLY A 262 11.24 -2.38 -17.09
CA GLY A 262 10.55 -2.12 -18.35
C GLY A 262 11.34 -2.69 -19.54
N ASN A 263 11.60 -1.86 -20.53
CA ASN A 263 12.36 -2.25 -21.73
C ASN A 263 13.89 -2.03 -21.59
N LYS A 264 14.36 -1.58 -20.41
CA LYS A 264 15.78 -1.28 -20.20
C LYS A 264 16.49 -2.44 -19.50
N ILE A 265 17.59 -2.94 -20.09
CA ILE A 265 18.50 -3.85 -19.41
C ILE A 265 19.34 -3.01 -18.45
N LEU A 266 19.32 -3.37 -17.16
CA LEU A 266 20.07 -2.70 -16.10
C LEU A 266 21.45 -3.30 -15.95
N GLU A 267 21.54 -4.64 -15.91
CA GLU A 267 22.81 -5.38 -15.81
C GLU A 267 22.65 -6.78 -16.37
N THR A 268 23.76 -7.36 -16.90
CA THR A 268 23.82 -8.74 -17.41
C THR A 268 25.06 -9.44 -16.92
N ARG A 269 24.94 -10.72 -16.55
CA ARG A 269 26.05 -11.55 -16.10
C ARG A 269 26.01 -12.93 -16.76
N LYS A 270 27.16 -13.61 -16.73
CA LYS A 270 27.36 -14.95 -17.28
C LYS A 270 27.36 -15.99 -16.18
N LEU A 271 26.79 -17.15 -16.45
CA LEU A 271 26.87 -18.32 -15.59
C LEU A 271 27.24 -19.59 -16.39
N LEU A 272 27.82 -20.56 -15.72
CA LEU A 272 28.18 -21.84 -16.31
C LEU A 272 27.41 -22.97 -15.60
N TYR A 273 26.59 -23.68 -16.38
CA TYR A 273 25.86 -24.84 -15.91
C TYR A 273 26.59 -26.12 -16.33
N VAL A 274 26.79 -27.03 -15.40
CA VAL A 274 27.47 -28.33 -15.59
C VAL A 274 26.56 -29.41 -15.00
N LYS A 275 26.26 -30.44 -15.79
CA LYS A 275 25.53 -31.62 -15.30
C LYS A 275 26.47 -32.60 -14.64
#